data_6a60fae83002cc7c0f61ff36457c4a9f
#
_entry.id   6a60fae83002cc7c0f61ff36457c4a9f
#
_cell.length_a   1.000
_cell.length_b   1.000
_cell.length_c   1.000
_cell.angle_alpha   90.00
_cell.angle_beta   90.00
_cell.angle_gamma   90.00
#
_symmetry.space_group_name_H-M   'P 1'
#
loop_
_entity.id
_entity.type
_entity.pdbx_description
1 polymer ?
#
loop_
_entity_poly.entity_id
_entity_poly.type
_entity_poly.pdbx_seq_one_letter_code
_entity_poly.pdbx_strand_id
1 'polypeptide(L)'
;VNTWSVEGLYEEGVAPAELGWGTHEKKLPPMAYEHQSGPKTQIAIAQPGAKTWVRSWVPNMEITGMVIRHGEAFTIPDHLTVWDGDQAVYRPTVHYAYCPTDAAIASLRELEHRNWDLTDNQRIMNDEIIDGNDRLGVLLMGHPYKSWWTGSLLSIHDSRKLIPNQSATTVQVASAVFAAVA
;
A
#
# COMPACT_ATOMS: atom_id res chain seq x y z
N VAL A 1 -10.44 -7.88 -10.54
CA VAL A 1 -11.39 -7.78 -9.43
C VAL A 1 -10.71 -7.11 -8.25
N ASN A 2 -11.29 -6.04 -7.76
CA ASN A 2 -10.80 -5.28 -6.61
C ASN A 2 -11.88 -5.24 -5.53
N THR A 3 -11.50 -5.20 -4.27
CA THR A 3 -12.41 -5.23 -3.11
C THR A 3 -12.71 -3.84 -2.54
N TRP A 4 -12.21 -2.78 -3.16
CA TRP A 4 -12.42 -1.39 -2.79
C TRP A 4 -12.54 -0.50 -4.05
N SER A 5 -12.04 0.72 -4.07
CA SER A 5 -12.19 1.64 -5.21
C SER A 5 -11.54 1.14 -6.51
N VAL A 6 -12.25 1.20 -7.62
CA VAL A 6 -11.70 0.87 -8.95
C VAL A 6 -10.74 1.96 -9.41
N GLU A 7 -11.15 3.21 -9.29
CA GLU A 7 -10.35 4.38 -9.63
C GLU A 7 -9.10 4.47 -8.75
N GLY A 8 -9.24 4.26 -7.44
CA GLY A 8 -8.10 4.27 -6.51
C GLY A 8 -7.07 3.21 -6.86
N LEU A 9 -7.47 1.97 -7.13
CA LEU A 9 -6.55 0.92 -7.55
C LEU A 9 -5.87 1.26 -8.88
N TYR A 10 -6.62 1.86 -9.82
CA TYR A 10 -6.06 2.30 -11.09
C TYR A 10 -5.00 3.38 -10.89
N GLU A 11 -5.34 4.46 -10.20
CA GLU A 11 -4.42 5.58 -9.95
C GLU A 11 -3.16 5.14 -9.21
N GLU A 12 -3.30 4.35 -8.15
CA GLU A 12 -2.18 3.88 -7.35
C GLU A 12 -1.35 2.81 -8.07
N GLY A 13 -2.00 1.92 -8.81
CA GLY A 13 -1.35 0.82 -9.50
C GLY A 13 -0.64 1.24 -10.79
N VAL A 14 -1.17 2.22 -11.52
CA VAL A 14 -0.59 2.70 -12.80
C VAL A 14 0.44 3.79 -12.58
N ALA A 15 0.30 4.60 -11.52
CA ALA A 15 1.28 5.60 -11.17
C ALA A 15 2.66 4.95 -10.88
N PRO A 16 3.77 5.70 -11.06
CA PRO A 16 5.08 5.25 -10.63
C PRO A 16 5.08 4.81 -9.15
N ALA A 17 5.78 3.73 -8.83
CA ALA A 17 5.96 3.31 -7.45
C ALA A 17 6.66 4.42 -6.65
N GLU A 18 6.19 4.68 -5.44
CA GLU A 18 6.74 5.70 -4.55
C GLU A 18 7.16 5.07 -3.23
N LEU A 19 8.33 5.46 -2.73
CA LEU A 19 8.88 4.99 -1.46
C LEU A 19 9.44 6.16 -0.67
N GLY A 20 9.22 6.16 0.63
CA GLY A 20 10.02 6.96 1.55
C GLY A 20 11.46 6.39 1.57
N TRP A 21 12.47 7.24 1.43
CA TRP A 21 13.86 6.80 1.28
C TRP A 21 14.69 7.11 2.51
N GLY A 22 15.14 6.06 3.18
CA GLY A 22 15.81 6.16 4.47
C GLY A 22 17.26 6.66 4.38
N THR A 23 17.72 7.30 5.43
CA THR A 23 19.13 7.81 5.51
C THR A 23 20.18 6.70 5.57
N HIS A 24 19.78 5.47 5.88
CA HIS A 24 20.67 4.30 5.87
C HIS A 24 20.86 3.68 4.49
N GLU A 25 20.06 4.08 3.52
CA GLU A 25 20.12 3.60 2.15
C GLU A 25 21.33 4.23 1.43
N LYS A 26 22.15 3.39 0.81
CA LYS A 26 23.43 3.84 0.20
C LYS A 26 23.33 4.13 -1.29
N LYS A 27 22.33 3.56 -1.95
CA LYS A 27 22.17 3.65 -3.42
C LYS A 27 20.70 3.62 -3.79
N LEU A 28 20.34 4.43 -4.76
CA LEU A 28 19.01 4.34 -5.38
C LEU A 28 18.84 2.99 -6.09
N PRO A 29 17.64 2.37 -5.99
CA PRO A 29 17.32 1.20 -6.79
C PRO A 29 17.35 1.50 -8.29
N PRO A 30 17.45 0.47 -9.15
CA PRO A 30 17.37 0.68 -10.59
C PRO A 30 16.08 1.44 -10.98
N MET A 31 16.18 2.34 -11.96
CA MET A 31 15.10 3.18 -12.45
C MET A 31 14.52 4.18 -11.43
N ALA A 32 15.12 4.30 -10.24
CA ALA A 32 14.68 5.28 -9.26
C ALA A 32 15.20 6.68 -9.58
N TYR A 33 14.42 7.67 -9.20
CA TYR A 33 14.78 9.09 -9.28
C TYR A 33 14.23 9.85 -8.08
N GLU A 34 14.92 10.93 -7.72
CA GLU A 34 14.47 11.86 -6.69
C GLU A 34 13.54 12.90 -7.28
N HIS A 35 12.54 13.33 -6.50
CA HIS A 35 11.69 14.45 -6.90
C HIS A 35 12.48 15.76 -6.88
N GLN A 36 12.21 16.62 -7.87
CA GLN A 36 12.87 17.93 -7.99
C GLN A 36 12.39 18.95 -6.96
N SER A 37 11.20 18.75 -6.40
CA SER A 37 10.53 19.63 -5.44
C SER A 37 10.00 18.84 -4.24
N GLY A 38 9.52 19.55 -3.24
CA GLY A 38 8.99 18.97 -1.99
C GLY A 38 10.08 18.61 -0.98
N PRO A 39 9.73 17.89 0.10
CA PRO A 39 10.63 17.63 1.23
C PRO A 39 11.78 16.68 0.93
N LYS A 40 11.81 16.07 -0.26
CA LYS A 40 12.85 15.13 -0.72
C LYS A 40 13.07 13.94 0.23
N THR A 41 12.03 13.50 0.89
CA THR A 41 12.04 12.35 1.79
C THR A 41 11.70 11.04 1.09
N GLN A 42 11.36 11.12 -0.18
CA GLN A 42 10.87 10.02 -1.01
C GLN A 42 11.56 9.97 -2.36
N ILE A 43 11.48 8.81 -2.99
CA ILE A 43 11.90 8.54 -4.37
C ILE A 43 10.74 7.95 -5.15
N ALA A 44 10.78 8.08 -6.47
CA ALA A 44 9.91 7.34 -7.38
C ALA A 44 10.71 6.34 -8.21
N ILE A 45 10.07 5.24 -8.61
CA ILE A 45 10.62 4.27 -9.57
C ILE A 45 9.89 4.44 -10.90
N ALA A 46 10.62 4.60 -12.00
CA ALA A 46 10.06 4.87 -13.33
C ALA A 46 9.35 3.64 -13.94
N GLN A 47 8.46 3.03 -13.17
CA GLN A 47 7.55 1.98 -13.62
C GLN A 47 6.30 1.95 -12.74
N PRO A 48 5.16 1.45 -13.24
CA PRO A 48 3.92 1.34 -12.47
C PRO A 48 4.09 0.56 -11.16
N GLY A 49 3.40 0.99 -10.11
CA GLY A 49 3.36 0.28 -8.83
C GLY A 49 2.92 -1.18 -8.99
N ALA A 50 1.93 -1.43 -9.86
CA ALA A 50 1.47 -2.78 -10.21
C ALA A 50 2.55 -3.67 -10.86
N LYS A 51 3.66 -3.11 -11.30
CA LYS A 51 4.82 -3.82 -11.88
C LYS A 51 6.04 -3.82 -10.97
N THR A 52 5.97 -3.17 -9.83
CA THR A 52 7.05 -3.09 -8.84
C THR A 52 6.70 -3.95 -7.65
N TRP A 53 7.49 -4.99 -7.41
CA TRP A 53 7.17 -6.02 -6.41
C TRP A 53 8.18 -6.04 -5.29
N VAL A 54 7.70 -6.29 -4.08
CA VAL A 54 8.51 -6.45 -2.88
C VAL A 54 8.07 -7.69 -2.10
N ARG A 55 9.03 -8.34 -1.48
CA ARG A 55 8.79 -9.43 -0.54
C ARG A 55 8.54 -8.84 0.85
N SER A 56 7.48 -9.26 1.50
CA SER A 56 7.10 -8.79 2.82
C SER A 56 6.40 -9.89 3.62
N TRP A 57 5.96 -9.59 4.84
CA TRP A 57 5.32 -10.54 5.74
C TRP A 57 4.12 -9.92 6.43
N VAL A 58 3.10 -10.72 6.60
CA VAL A 58 1.97 -10.51 7.50
C VAL A 58 1.94 -11.66 8.50
N PRO A 59 1.16 -11.62 9.59
CA PRO A 59 1.11 -12.70 10.55
C PRO A 59 0.92 -14.08 9.89
N ASN A 60 1.87 -14.99 10.15
CA ASN A 60 1.90 -16.37 9.67
C ASN A 60 2.01 -16.56 8.14
N MET A 61 2.34 -15.51 7.38
CA MET A 61 2.43 -15.64 5.93
C MET A 61 3.47 -14.67 5.35
N GLU A 62 4.30 -15.20 4.43
CA GLU A 62 5.09 -14.38 3.52
C GLU A 62 4.21 -13.94 2.35
N ILE A 63 4.40 -12.71 1.89
CA ILE A 63 3.70 -12.15 0.75
C ILE A 63 4.67 -11.57 -0.27
N THR A 64 4.26 -11.56 -1.52
CA THR A 64 4.84 -10.72 -2.57
C THR A 64 3.82 -9.65 -2.91
N GLY A 65 4.12 -8.41 -2.55
CA GLY A 65 3.22 -7.28 -2.70
C GLY A 65 3.69 -6.29 -3.76
N MET A 66 2.76 -5.57 -4.34
CA MET A 66 3.02 -4.45 -5.23
C MET A 66 3.39 -3.21 -4.41
N VAL A 67 4.41 -2.48 -4.84
CA VAL A 67 4.77 -1.17 -4.27
C VAL A 67 3.92 -0.10 -4.96
N ILE A 68 2.68 -0.01 -4.57
CA ILE A 68 1.76 0.99 -5.11
C ILE A 68 2.07 2.39 -4.54
N ARG A 69 1.71 3.42 -5.28
CA ARG A 69 1.78 4.79 -4.80
C ARG A 69 0.70 5.01 -3.73
N HIS A 70 1.11 5.26 -2.49
CA HIS A 70 0.20 5.49 -1.39
C HIS A 70 0.74 6.57 -0.44
N GLY A 71 -0.16 7.36 0.16
CA GLY A 71 0.20 8.55 0.93
C GLY A 71 1.15 8.31 2.10
N GLU A 72 1.05 7.15 2.76
CA GLU A 72 1.90 6.78 3.89
C GLU A 72 3.37 6.64 3.50
N ALA A 73 3.67 6.29 2.24
CA ALA A 73 5.06 6.22 1.76
C ALA A 73 5.77 7.59 1.78
N PHE A 74 5.02 8.69 1.84
CA PHE A 74 5.59 10.05 1.92
C PHE A 74 5.43 10.66 3.30
N THR A 75 4.24 10.56 3.89
CA THR A 75 3.92 11.25 5.14
C THR A 75 4.62 10.65 6.34
N ILE A 76 4.77 9.32 6.39
CA ILE A 76 5.48 8.66 7.50
C ILE A 76 6.98 9.00 7.50
N PRO A 77 7.74 8.87 6.39
CA PRO A 77 9.14 9.24 6.42
C PRO A 77 9.37 10.73 6.65
N ASP A 78 8.49 11.60 6.17
CA ASP A 78 8.56 13.04 6.45
C ASP A 78 8.39 13.31 7.94
N HIS A 79 7.34 12.78 8.55
CA HIS A 79 7.03 12.93 9.98
C HIS A 79 8.12 12.35 10.89
N LEU A 80 8.73 11.22 10.52
CA LEU A 80 9.74 10.52 11.32
C LEU A 80 11.17 10.97 11.03
N THR A 81 11.40 11.94 10.14
CA THR A 81 12.73 12.46 9.88
C THR A 81 13.21 13.28 11.09
N VAL A 82 14.39 12.92 11.56
CA VAL A 82 15.10 13.70 12.57
C VAL A 82 16.12 14.57 11.87
N TRP A 83 16.04 15.87 12.11
CA TRP A 83 16.90 16.87 11.50
C TRP A 83 17.94 17.39 12.48
N ASP A 84 19.18 17.63 11.98
CA ASP A 84 20.19 18.43 12.63
C ASP A 84 20.52 19.61 11.70
N GLY A 85 19.97 20.78 11.98
CA GLY A 85 19.92 21.87 11.03
C GLY A 85 19.17 21.46 9.76
N ASP A 86 19.83 21.58 8.60
CA ASP A 86 19.28 21.18 7.29
C ASP A 86 19.62 19.74 6.91
N GLN A 87 20.32 19.00 7.78
CA GLN A 87 20.73 17.62 7.51
C GLN A 87 19.77 16.63 8.16
N ALA A 88 19.20 15.72 7.39
CA ALA A 88 18.47 14.57 7.91
C ALA A 88 19.46 13.56 8.50
N VAL A 89 19.47 13.41 9.84
CA VAL A 89 20.33 12.45 10.54
C VAL A 89 19.70 11.07 10.69
N TYR A 90 18.37 11.01 10.63
CA TYR A 90 17.63 9.76 10.60
C TYR A 90 16.34 9.92 9.79
N ARG A 91 16.06 8.90 8.98
CA ARG A 91 14.77 8.70 8.30
C ARG A 91 14.60 7.21 8.01
N PRO A 92 13.42 6.62 8.24
CA PRO A 92 13.15 5.26 7.84
C PRO A 92 12.90 5.15 6.33
N THR A 93 13.16 3.97 5.74
CA THR A 93 12.59 3.59 4.45
C THR A 93 11.16 3.13 4.68
N VAL A 94 10.23 3.65 3.90
CA VAL A 94 8.79 3.31 4.00
C VAL A 94 8.24 3.01 2.62
N HIS A 95 7.56 1.89 2.47
CA HIS A 95 6.84 1.56 1.24
C HIS A 95 5.57 0.78 1.55
N TYR A 96 4.62 0.85 0.64
CA TYR A 96 3.44 0.01 0.67
C TYR A 96 3.76 -1.35 0.04
N ALA A 97 3.25 -2.43 0.62
CA ALA A 97 3.32 -3.78 0.07
C ALA A 97 1.90 -4.31 -0.07
N TYR A 98 1.29 -4.04 -1.21
CA TYR A 98 -0.09 -4.44 -1.49
C TYR A 98 -0.13 -5.82 -2.15
N CYS A 99 -0.73 -6.78 -1.46
CA CYS A 99 -0.91 -8.15 -1.95
C CYS A 99 -2.40 -8.45 -2.13
N PRO A 100 -2.99 -8.10 -3.28
CA PRO A 100 -4.38 -8.40 -3.57
C PRO A 100 -4.58 -9.88 -3.90
N THR A 101 -5.83 -10.29 -4.10
CA THR A 101 -6.17 -11.64 -4.55
C THR A 101 -5.65 -11.92 -5.97
N ASP A 102 -5.49 -13.19 -6.30
CA ASP A 102 -5.10 -13.62 -7.67
C ASP A 102 -6.07 -13.09 -8.73
N ALA A 103 -7.35 -13.00 -8.41
CA ALA A 103 -8.37 -12.43 -9.30
C ALA A 103 -8.12 -10.93 -9.58
N ALA A 104 -7.68 -10.16 -8.57
CA ALA A 104 -7.31 -8.76 -8.77
C ALA A 104 -6.04 -8.64 -9.61
N ILE A 105 -5.04 -9.49 -9.38
CA ILE A 105 -3.82 -9.54 -10.19
C ILE A 105 -4.15 -9.88 -11.65
N ALA A 106 -5.03 -10.84 -11.90
CA ALA A 106 -5.49 -11.18 -13.25
C ALA A 106 -6.19 -9.98 -13.93
N SER A 107 -7.01 -9.24 -13.21
CA SER A 107 -7.66 -8.02 -13.72
C SER A 107 -6.66 -6.91 -14.07
N LEU A 108 -5.60 -6.76 -13.27
CA LEU A 108 -4.53 -5.80 -13.59
C LEU A 108 -3.74 -6.20 -14.84
N ARG A 109 -3.50 -7.50 -15.04
CA ARG A 109 -2.87 -8.00 -16.27
C ARG A 109 -3.75 -7.77 -17.51
N GLU A 110 -5.06 -7.98 -17.39
CA GLU A 110 -6.00 -7.64 -18.47
C GLU A 110 -5.96 -6.14 -18.77
N LEU A 111 -5.97 -5.30 -17.73
CA LEU A 111 -5.88 -3.86 -17.87
C LEU A 111 -4.56 -3.42 -18.56
N GLU A 112 -3.44 -4.04 -18.22
CA GLU A 112 -2.16 -3.81 -18.90
C GLU A 112 -2.23 -4.16 -20.39
N HIS A 113 -2.83 -5.31 -20.76
CA HIS A 113 -3.04 -5.70 -22.16
C HIS A 113 -3.95 -4.75 -22.94
N ARG A 114 -4.76 -3.96 -22.24
CA ARG A 114 -5.59 -2.91 -22.79
C ARG A 114 -4.92 -1.53 -22.74
N ASN A 115 -3.61 -1.47 -22.60
CA ASN A 115 -2.85 -0.23 -22.45
C ASN A 115 -3.33 0.65 -21.29
N TRP A 116 -3.77 0.04 -20.21
CA TRP A 116 -4.30 0.68 -19.01
C TRP A 116 -5.62 1.46 -19.22
N ASP A 117 -6.35 1.15 -20.29
CA ASP A 117 -7.67 1.75 -20.54
C ASP A 117 -8.75 1.06 -19.69
N LEU A 118 -9.36 1.80 -18.77
CA LEU A 118 -10.52 1.33 -18.01
C LEU A 118 -11.73 1.13 -18.93
N THR A 119 -12.54 0.13 -18.62
CA THR A 119 -13.83 -0.05 -19.30
C THR A 119 -14.89 0.88 -18.73
N ASP A 120 -15.84 1.29 -19.58
CA ASP A 120 -17.01 2.05 -19.13
C ASP A 120 -17.94 1.24 -18.19
N ASN A 121 -17.85 -0.09 -18.26
CA ASN A 121 -18.63 -1.01 -17.45
C ASN A 121 -17.87 -1.39 -16.17
N GLN A 122 -17.91 -0.53 -15.18
CA GLN A 122 -17.42 -0.81 -13.84
C GLN A 122 -18.52 -1.44 -13.00
N ARG A 123 -18.22 -2.55 -12.34
CA ARG A 123 -19.16 -3.22 -11.45
C ARG A 123 -18.69 -3.14 -10.01
N ILE A 124 -19.52 -2.58 -9.17
CA ILE A 124 -19.29 -2.57 -7.72
C ILE A 124 -19.85 -3.88 -7.14
N MET A 125 -19.02 -4.60 -6.40
CA MET A 125 -19.40 -5.81 -5.70
C MET A 125 -20.18 -5.46 -4.42
N ASN A 126 -21.20 -6.26 -4.11
CA ASN A 126 -21.92 -6.19 -2.84
C ASN A 126 -21.61 -7.42 -1.99
N ASP A 127 -22.11 -8.59 -2.40
CA ASP A 127 -22.10 -9.82 -1.61
C ASP A 127 -21.35 -10.97 -2.28
N GLU A 128 -20.64 -10.69 -3.36
CA GLU A 128 -19.93 -11.71 -4.14
C GLU A 128 -18.66 -12.23 -3.45
N ILE A 129 -18.15 -11.52 -2.46
CA ILE A 129 -17.02 -12.02 -1.66
C ILE A 129 -17.55 -13.04 -0.68
N ILE A 130 -17.17 -14.30 -0.89
CA ILE A 130 -17.70 -15.43 -0.11
C ILE A 130 -16.81 -15.82 1.07
N ASP A 131 -15.51 -15.52 1.01
CA ASP A 131 -14.55 -15.81 2.06
C ASP A 131 -13.31 -14.91 1.94
N GLY A 132 -12.49 -14.89 2.98
CA GLY A 132 -11.21 -14.20 3.01
C GLY A 132 -11.06 -13.26 4.19
N ASN A 133 -9.82 -12.79 4.35
CA ASN A 133 -9.44 -11.87 5.40
C ASN A 133 -8.64 -10.71 4.81
N ASP A 134 -8.90 -9.51 5.29
CA ASP A 134 -8.01 -8.38 5.09
C ASP A 134 -7.00 -8.26 6.25
N ARG A 135 -5.74 -8.10 5.92
CA ARG A 135 -4.62 -7.96 6.84
C ARG A 135 -3.97 -6.61 6.60
N LEU A 136 -4.43 -5.62 7.32
CA LEU A 136 -3.99 -4.23 7.19
C LEU A 136 -3.11 -3.85 8.37
N GLY A 137 -1.83 -3.56 8.12
CA GLY A 137 -0.92 -3.27 9.22
C GLY A 137 0.45 -2.79 8.77
N VAL A 138 1.32 -2.59 9.75
CA VAL A 138 2.68 -2.10 9.57
C VAL A 138 3.67 -3.15 10.07
N LEU A 139 4.63 -3.48 9.22
CA LEU A 139 5.80 -4.29 9.58
C LEU A 139 6.98 -3.36 9.86
N LEU A 140 7.45 -3.35 11.09
CA LEU A 140 8.62 -2.60 11.53
C LEU A 140 9.83 -3.54 11.56
N MET A 141 10.94 -3.12 10.95
CA MET A 141 12.21 -3.85 10.93
C MET A 141 13.37 -2.93 11.25
N GLY A 142 14.52 -3.51 11.65
CA GLY A 142 15.74 -2.75 11.93
C GLY A 142 15.85 -2.19 13.35
N HIS A 143 15.03 -2.67 14.29
CA HIS A 143 15.10 -2.35 15.71
C HIS A 143 15.59 -3.56 16.55
N PRO A 144 15.95 -3.38 17.83
CA PRO A 144 16.52 -4.46 18.67
C PRO A 144 15.62 -5.69 18.83
N TYR A 145 14.32 -5.54 18.64
CA TYR A 145 13.34 -6.65 18.72
C TYR A 145 13.16 -7.42 17.40
N LYS A 146 14.05 -7.24 16.43
CA LYS A 146 14.10 -7.87 15.09
C LYS A 146 13.01 -7.34 14.17
N SER A 147 11.82 -7.96 14.14
CA SER A 147 10.67 -7.51 13.37
C SER A 147 9.43 -7.47 14.25
N TRP A 148 8.60 -6.49 14.02
CA TRP A 148 7.34 -6.31 14.73
C TRP A 148 6.24 -5.99 13.73
N TRP A 149 5.14 -6.70 13.81
CA TRP A 149 3.97 -6.41 13.01
C TRP A 149 2.83 -5.94 13.92
N THR A 150 2.17 -4.86 13.53
CA THR A 150 0.99 -4.33 14.21
C THR A 150 -0.07 -3.96 13.18
N GLY A 151 -1.32 -4.27 13.47
CA GLY A 151 -2.41 -4.01 12.53
C GLY A 151 -3.68 -4.76 12.91
N SER A 152 -4.60 -4.84 11.97
CA SER A 152 -5.88 -5.51 12.10
C SER A 152 -6.02 -6.69 11.14
N LEU A 153 -6.75 -7.69 11.59
CA LEU A 153 -7.16 -8.86 10.83
C LEU A 153 -8.69 -8.89 10.86
N LEU A 154 -9.32 -8.75 9.71
CA LEU A 154 -10.78 -8.74 9.65
C LEU A 154 -11.26 -9.68 8.54
N SER A 155 -12.09 -10.67 8.91
CA SER A 155 -12.73 -11.55 7.94
C SER A 155 -13.94 -10.87 7.27
N ILE A 156 -14.28 -11.31 6.07
CA ILE A 156 -15.51 -10.87 5.41
C ILE A 156 -16.76 -11.19 6.25
N HIS A 157 -16.75 -12.32 6.96
CA HIS A 157 -17.86 -12.73 7.81
C HIS A 157 -18.02 -11.81 9.02
N ASP A 158 -16.93 -11.40 9.67
CA ASP A 158 -16.98 -10.48 10.80
C ASP A 158 -17.30 -9.05 10.35
N SER A 159 -16.77 -8.64 9.20
CA SER A 159 -17.13 -7.37 8.57
C SER A 159 -18.65 -7.25 8.36
N ARG A 160 -19.28 -8.28 7.79
CA ARG A 160 -20.74 -8.29 7.53
C ARG A 160 -21.61 -8.38 8.79
N LYS A 161 -21.09 -8.94 9.88
CA LYS A 161 -21.75 -8.86 11.19
C LYS A 161 -21.78 -7.43 11.73
N LEU A 162 -20.69 -6.67 11.47
CA LEU A 162 -20.60 -5.27 11.90
C LEU A 162 -21.46 -4.37 10.99
N ILE A 163 -21.26 -4.47 9.69
CA ILE A 163 -21.96 -3.66 8.69
C ILE A 163 -22.34 -4.56 7.50
N PRO A 164 -23.64 -4.85 7.30
CA PRO A 164 -24.09 -5.66 6.18
C PRO A 164 -23.61 -5.13 4.83
N ASN A 165 -23.30 -6.03 3.92
CA ASN A 165 -22.87 -5.77 2.53
C ASN A 165 -21.55 -5.00 2.38
N GLN A 166 -20.74 -4.83 3.45
CA GLN A 166 -19.46 -4.16 3.39
C GLN A 166 -18.29 -5.15 3.31
N SER A 167 -17.23 -4.74 2.62
CA SER A 167 -15.96 -5.47 2.61
C SER A 167 -15.16 -5.22 3.89
N ALA A 168 -14.25 -6.12 4.22
CA ALA A 168 -13.36 -5.97 5.37
C ALA A 168 -12.50 -4.71 5.23
N THR A 169 -11.94 -4.45 4.04
CA THR A 169 -11.13 -3.25 3.77
C THR A 169 -11.90 -1.97 4.04
N THR A 170 -13.14 -1.88 3.54
CA THR A 170 -13.97 -0.68 3.75
C THR A 170 -14.24 -0.45 5.24
N VAL A 171 -14.55 -1.50 5.99
CA VAL A 171 -14.83 -1.39 7.44
C VAL A 171 -13.57 -0.97 8.21
N GLN A 172 -12.40 -1.53 7.90
CA GLN A 172 -11.14 -1.18 8.54
C GLN A 172 -10.76 0.28 8.29
N VAL A 173 -10.82 0.74 7.04
CA VAL A 173 -10.50 2.12 6.67
C VAL A 173 -11.48 3.10 7.32
N ALA A 174 -12.79 2.84 7.22
CA ALA A 174 -13.80 3.69 7.82
C ALA A 174 -13.65 3.79 9.35
N SER A 175 -13.37 2.67 10.01
CA SER A 175 -13.12 2.65 11.46
C SER A 175 -11.90 3.48 11.87
N ALA A 176 -10.82 3.44 11.09
CA ALA A 176 -9.63 4.24 11.34
C ALA A 176 -9.91 5.74 11.18
N VAL A 177 -10.64 6.14 10.14
CA VAL A 177 -11.07 7.54 9.94
C VAL A 177 -11.97 8.00 11.10
N PHE A 178 -12.92 7.15 11.51
CA PHE A 178 -13.81 7.46 12.62
C PHE A 178 -13.04 7.67 13.93
N ALA A 179 -12.07 6.81 14.22
CA ALA A 179 -11.22 6.93 15.41
C ALA A 179 -10.33 8.17 15.40
N ALA A 180 -9.97 8.66 14.20
CA ALA A 180 -9.12 9.85 14.07
C ALA A 180 -9.89 11.18 14.29
N VAL A 181 -11.23 11.19 14.13
CA VAL A 181 -12.07 12.40 14.29
C VAL A 181 -12.91 12.41 15.57
N ALA A 182 -12.91 11.31 16.34
CA ALA A 182 -13.61 11.19 17.61
C ALA A 182 -12.77 11.74 18.78
#